data_83eef197113a3c43fe2953261b05ecdc
#
_entry.id   83eef197113a3c43fe2953261b05ecdc
#
_cell.length_a   1.000
_cell.length_b   1.000
_cell.length_c   1.000
_cell.angle_alpha   90.00
_cell.angle_beta   90.00
_cell.angle_gamma   90.00
#
_symmetry.space_group_name_H-M   'P 1'
#
loop_
_entity.id
_entity.type
_entity.pdbx_description
1 polymer ?
#
loop_
_entity_poly.entity_id
_entity_poly.type
_entity_poly.pdbx_seq_one_letter_code
_entity_poly.pdbx_strand_id
1 'polypeptide(L)'
;MAGNAVGLGNFLRFPVQAVQNGGGAFMIPYLVSFLLMGIPLLFTEWSMGRFGGKLGNHSTPYILDSMSKKWYWKYIGVFGIFTNIAVVAYYTYIESWTFVYVVHSVIGTFTGMSKEAVSLFFDQYVQLSGSDFGIPLFPVIAYILVLGVNVWILSTGLGGIEKVAKVGMPLLILFGIILAVRGWTMGSSFASEEFPDANAWDGINFLWTPQYSSLADPKVWLAAAGQIFFTLSVGMGSIQCYASYLKENEDIALNSVTAG
;
A
#
# COMPACT_ATOMS: atom_id res chain seq x y z
N MET A 1 -9.71 -7.68 7.77
CA MET A 1 -9.29 -6.37 8.26
C MET A 1 -7.81 -6.13 8.03
N ALA A 2 -6.89 -6.96 8.57
CA ALA A 2 -5.45 -6.82 8.33
C ALA A 2 -5.04 -6.73 6.85
N GLY A 3 -5.79 -7.38 5.93
CA GLY A 3 -5.56 -7.26 4.49
C GLY A 3 -5.74 -5.85 3.90
N ASN A 4 -6.38 -4.93 4.62
CA ASN A 4 -6.50 -3.54 4.20
C ASN A 4 -5.24 -2.70 4.58
N ALA A 5 -4.53 -3.11 5.63
CA ALA A 5 -3.34 -2.42 6.11
C ALA A 5 -2.04 -2.95 5.47
N VAL A 6 -2.02 -4.20 5.00
CA VAL A 6 -0.85 -4.83 4.41
C VAL A 6 -0.95 -4.84 2.88
N GLY A 7 -0.08 -4.08 2.23
CA GLY A 7 -0.11 -3.95 0.78
C GLY A 7 1.11 -3.21 0.23
N LEU A 8 0.90 -2.49 -0.85
CA LEU A 8 1.89 -1.72 -1.58
C LEU A 8 2.67 -0.74 -0.69
N GLY A 9 1.98 -0.17 0.32
CA GLY A 9 2.57 0.77 1.27
C GLY A 9 3.74 0.17 2.05
N ASN A 10 3.62 -1.08 2.45
CA ASN A 10 4.60 -1.78 3.28
C ASN A 10 5.76 -2.34 2.44
N PHE A 11 5.47 -2.90 1.27
CA PHE A 11 6.44 -3.65 0.49
C PHE A 11 7.17 -2.82 -0.56
N LEU A 12 6.54 -1.80 -1.13
CA LEU A 12 7.16 -0.93 -2.14
C LEU A 12 7.48 0.46 -1.59
N ARG A 13 6.51 1.12 -0.99
CA ARG A 13 6.68 2.53 -0.59
C ARG A 13 7.56 2.69 0.65
N PHE A 14 7.35 1.88 1.69
CA PHE A 14 8.11 2.00 2.93
C PHE A 14 9.62 1.84 2.74
N PRO A 15 10.16 0.81 2.04
CA PRO A 15 11.59 0.69 1.82
C PRO A 15 12.19 1.90 1.10
N VAL A 16 11.50 2.42 0.08
CA VAL A 16 11.93 3.61 -0.66
C VAL A 16 11.97 4.83 0.25
N GLN A 17 10.91 5.05 1.05
CA GLN A 17 10.86 6.16 2.01
C GLN A 17 11.97 6.05 3.08
N ALA A 18 12.23 4.86 3.59
CA ALA A 18 13.29 4.63 4.56
C ALA A 18 14.67 4.98 3.99
N VAL A 19 14.97 4.50 2.77
CA VAL A 19 16.25 4.79 2.10
C VAL A 19 16.42 6.28 1.81
N GLN A 20 15.39 6.95 1.30
CA GLN A 20 15.45 8.37 0.93
C GLN A 20 15.50 9.33 2.12
N ASN A 21 15.08 8.88 3.31
CA ASN A 21 14.91 9.73 4.48
C ASN A 21 15.84 9.34 5.66
N GLY A 22 17.04 8.85 5.37
CA GLY A 22 18.07 8.62 6.39
C GLY A 22 18.15 7.21 6.95
N GLY A 23 17.66 6.23 6.20
CA GLY A 23 17.81 4.80 6.55
C GLY A 23 17.15 4.45 7.88
N GLY A 24 17.93 3.89 8.80
CA GLY A 24 17.44 3.48 10.12
C GLY A 24 16.90 4.64 10.97
N ALA A 25 17.38 5.87 10.77
CA ALA A 25 16.85 7.04 11.49
C ALA A 25 15.39 7.31 11.16
N PHE A 26 14.92 6.99 9.95
CA PHE A 26 13.53 7.14 9.54
C PHE A 26 12.53 6.34 10.40
N MET A 27 12.99 5.25 11.04
CA MET A 27 12.15 4.45 11.94
C MET A 27 11.65 5.26 13.15
N ILE A 28 12.40 6.27 13.59
CA ILE A 28 12.02 7.10 14.74
C ILE A 28 10.79 7.94 14.42
N PRO A 29 10.79 8.83 13.42
CA PRO A 29 9.60 9.60 13.04
C PRO A 29 8.44 8.70 12.57
N TYR A 30 8.75 7.53 11.98
CA TYR A 30 7.72 6.57 11.59
C TYR A 30 6.98 6.01 12.82
N LEU A 31 7.69 5.53 13.84
CA LEU A 31 7.09 5.02 15.08
C LEU A 31 6.37 6.13 15.86
N VAL A 32 6.95 7.33 15.94
CA VAL A 32 6.30 8.47 16.60
C VAL A 32 5.00 8.84 15.87
N SER A 33 5.01 8.90 14.54
CA SER A 33 3.81 9.17 13.74
C SER A 33 2.77 8.06 13.89
N PHE A 34 3.20 6.79 13.96
CA PHE A 34 2.30 5.67 14.21
C PHE A 34 1.60 5.80 15.56
N LEU A 35 2.35 6.07 16.63
CA LEU A 35 1.79 6.18 17.99
C LEU A 35 0.90 7.41 18.16
N LEU A 36 1.31 8.57 17.63
CA LEU A 36 0.61 9.84 17.88
C LEU A 36 -0.50 10.12 16.87
N MET A 37 -0.42 9.59 15.67
CA MET A 37 -1.39 9.83 14.59
C MET A 37 -2.09 8.54 14.16
N GLY A 38 -1.35 7.49 13.86
CA GLY A 38 -1.89 6.24 13.33
C GLY A 38 -2.90 5.60 14.27
N ILE A 39 -2.51 5.30 15.50
CA ILE A 39 -3.37 4.65 16.49
C ILE A 39 -4.62 5.48 16.81
N PRO A 40 -4.52 6.78 17.17
CA PRO A 40 -5.72 7.58 17.45
C PRO A 40 -6.68 7.70 16.26
N LEU A 41 -6.16 7.81 15.04
CA LEU A 41 -7.00 7.87 13.85
C LEU A 41 -7.69 6.53 13.58
N LEU A 42 -7.00 5.40 13.76
CA LEU A 42 -7.61 4.08 13.68
C LEU A 42 -8.78 3.94 14.65
N PHE A 43 -8.58 4.26 15.93
CA PHE A 43 -9.67 4.22 16.91
C PHE A 43 -10.85 5.09 16.50
N THR A 44 -10.57 6.29 16.02
CA THR A 44 -11.59 7.23 15.58
C THR A 44 -12.40 6.67 14.41
N GLU A 45 -11.73 6.20 13.35
CA GLU A 45 -12.40 5.69 12.16
C GLU A 45 -13.19 4.41 12.42
N TRP A 46 -12.63 3.48 13.22
CA TRP A 46 -13.33 2.27 13.62
C TRP A 46 -14.58 2.59 14.44
N SER A 47 -14.47 3.54 15.38
CA SER A 47 -15.62 3.98 16.20
C SER A 47 -16.71 4.66 15.37
N MET A 48 -16.30 5.53 14.44
CA MET A 48 -17.22 6.21 13.52
C MET A 48 -17.94 5.21 12.60
N GLY A 49 -17.20 4.27 12.02
CA GLY A 49 -17.77 3.25 11.16
C GLY A 49 -18.79 2.39 11.89
N ARG A 50 -18.45 1.89 13.07
CA ARG A 50 -19.37 1.09 13.89
C ARG A 50 -20.61 1.89 14.31
N PHE A 51 -20.45 3.16 14.68
CA PHE A 51 -21.58 4.01 15.01
C PHE A 51 -22.55 4.13 13.82
N GLY A 52 -22.03 4.44 12.62
CA GLY A 52 -22.83 4.50 11.41
C GLY A 52 -23.50 3.17 11.06
N GLY A 53 -22.76 2.06 11.20
CA GLY A 53 -23.26 0.71 10.96
C GLY A 53 -24.45 0.31 11.82
N LYS A 54 -24.46 0.71 13.11
CA LYS A 54 -25.61 0.52 14.00
C LYS A 54 -26.89 1.22 13.51
N LEU A 55 -26.73 2.28 12.73
CA LEU A 55 -27.83 3.05 12.13
C LEU A 55 -28.15 2.59 10.69
N GLY A 56 -27.52 1.51 10.23
CA GLY A 56 -27.69 0.98 8.86
C GLY A 56 -26.92 1.77 7.79
N ASN A 57 -25.97 2.62 8.18
CA ASN A 57 -25.17 3.44 7.27
C ASN A 57 -23.81 2.81 7.04
N HIS A 58 -23.52 2.44 5.78
CA HIS A 58 -22.30 1.74 5.39
C HIS A 58 -21.38 2.53 4.45
N SER A 59 -21.68 3.79 4.17
CA SER A 59 -20.84 4.67 3.37
C SER A 59 -20.47 5.93 4.11
N THR A 60 -19.27 6.45 3.87
CA THR A 60 -18.71 7.60 4.58
C THR A 60 -19.64 8.83 4.62
N PRO A 61 -20.34 9.24 3.53
CA PRO A 61 -21.28 10.35 3.58
C PRO A 61 -22.41 10.14 4.58
N TYR A 62 -23.04 8.95 4.57
CA TYR A 62 -24.15 8.65 5.47
C TYR A 62 -23.71 8.42 6.91
N ILE A 63 -22.52 7.85 7.13
CA ILE A 63 -21.92 7.73 8.45
C ILE A 63 -21.73 9.12 9.07
N LEU A 64 -21.11 10.04 8.33
CA LEU A 64 -20.88 11.41 8.82
C LEU A 64 -22.17 12.19 8.98
N ASP A 65 -23.14 12.02 8.09
CA ASP A 65 -24.46 12.66 8.20
C ASP A 65 -25.20 12.19 9.47
N SER A 66 -25.08 10.92 9.84
CA SER A 66 -25.68 10.36 11.04
C SER A 66 -25.07 10.87 12.35
N MET A 67 -23.81 11.36 12.30
CA MET A 67 -23.10 11.87 13.49
C MET A 67 -23.44 13.32 13.83
N SER A 68 -24.00 14.09 12.90
CA SER A 68 -24.28 15.50 13.11
C SER A 68 -25.51 15.95 12.32
N LYS A 69 -26.33 16.80 12.95
CA LYS A 69 -27.49 17.43 12.29
C LYS A 69 -27.14 18.54 11.28
N LYS A 70 -25.86 18.86 11.12
CA LYS A 70 -25.40 19.92 10.22
C LYS A 70 -25.32 19.38 8.79
N TRP A 71 -26.00 20.04 7.87
CA TRP A 71 -26.18 19.62 6.47
C TRP A 71 -24.90 19.36 5.68
N TYR A 72 -23.76 19.95 6.06
CA TYR A 72 -22.51 19.85 5.32
C TYR A 72 -21.70 18.57 5.61
N TRP A 73 -21.98 17.84 6.70
CA TRP A 73 -21.21 16.65 7.07
C TRP A 73 -21.25 15.55 6.02
N LYS A 74 -22.41 15.34 5.39
CA LYS A 74 -22.53 14.38 4.28
C LYS A 74 -21.62 14.72 3.09
N TYR A 75 -21.45 16.01 2.79
CA TYR A 75 -20.59 16.45 1.69
C TYR A 75 -19.11 16.28 2.03
N ILE A 76 -18.70 16.47 3.28
CA ILE A 76 -17.36 16.11 3.74
C ILE A 76 -17.11 14.62 3.53
N GLY A 77 -18.07 13.76 3.81
CA GLY A 77 -17.98 12.32 3.58
C GLY A 77 -17.78 11.92 2.12
N VAL A 78 -18.21 12.75 1.16
CA VAL A 78 -18.00 12.50 -0.28
C VAL A 78 -16.51 12.48 -0.62
N PHE A 79 -15.66 13.23 0.08
CA PHE A 79 -14.20 13.17 -0.13
C PHE A 79 -13.64 11.75 0.09
N GLY A 80 -14.20 10.98 1.03
CA GLY A 80 -13.82 9.58 1.22
C GLY A 80 -14.12 8.72 -0.02
N ILE A 81 -15.27 8.91 -0.66
CA ILE A 81 -15.60 8.20 -1.91
C ILE A 81 -14.66 8.62 -3.04
N PHE A 82 -14.45 9.93 -3.21
CA PHE A 82 -13.55 10.45 -4.23
C PHE A 82 -12.12 9.92 -4.08
N THR A 83 -11.61 9.90 -2.85
CA THR A 83 -10.28 9.37 -2.55
C THR A 83 -10.17 7.88 -2.92
N ASN A 84 -11.18 7.07 -2.60
CA ASN A 84 -11.17 5.66 -2.96
C ASN A 84 -11.20 5.45 -4.49
N ILE A 85 -11.98 6.24 -5.23
CA ILE A 85 -11.99 6.18 -6.71
C ILE A 85 -10.62 6.53 -7.27
N ALA A 86 -9.99 7.60 -6.78
CA ALA A 86 -8.65 8.00 -7.20
C ALA A 86 -7.60 6.92 -6.87
N VAL A 87 -7.69 6.31 -5.68
CA VAL A 87 -6.80 5.22 -5.27
C VAL A 87 -6.99 4.01 -6.18
N VAL A 88 -8.22 3.58 -6.45
CA VAL A 88 -8.49 2.43 -7.33
C VAL A 88 -7.88 2.66 -8.72
N ALA A 89 -7.99 3.85 -9.28
CA ALA A 89 -7.49 4.17 -10.61
C ALA A 89 -5.98 3.92 -10.73
N TYR A 90 -5.17 4.49 -9.84
CA TYR A 90 -3.71 4.32 -9.91
C TYR A 90 -3.24 2.98 -9.34
N TYR A 91 -3.91 2.46 -8.31
CA TYR A 91 -3.53 1.21 -7.66
C TYR A 91 -3.73 0.01 -8.58
N THR A 92 -4.88 -0.05 -9.27
CA THR A 92 -5.15 -1.09 -10.28
C THR A 92 -4.14 -1.03 -11.44
N TYR A 93 -3.65 0.17 -11.79
CA TYR A 93 -2.59 0.31 -12.78
C TYR A 93 -1.28 -0.31 -12.30
N ILE A 94 -0.89 -0.05 -11.04
CA ILE A 94 0.29 -0.69 -10.44
C ILE A 94 0.12 -2.22 -10.36
N GLU A 95 -1.05 -2.71 -9.97
CA GLU A 95 -1.36 -4.14 -9.97
C GLU A 95 -1.21 -4.74 -11.38
N SER A 96 -1.66 -4.03 -12.42
CA SER A 96 -1.62 -4.53 -13.79
C SER A 96 -0.19 -4.76 -14.29
N TRP A 97 0.71 -3.79 -14.10
CA TRP A 97 2.10 -3.99 -14.53
C TRP A 97 2.86 -4.96 -13.63
N THR A 98 2.53 -5.04 -12.34
CA THR A 98 3.09 -6.09 -11.46
C THR A 98 2.67 -7.48 -11.93
N PHE A 99 1.40 -7.66 -12.30
CA PHE A 99 0.90 -8.90 -12.88
C PHE A 99 1.63 -9.27 -14.18
N VAL A 100 1.83 -8.29 -15.07
CA VAL A 100 2.59 -8.50 -16.33
C VAL A 100 4.02 -8.95 -16.04
N TYR A 101 4.68 -8.34 -15.04
CA TYR A 101 6.02 -8.77 -14.63
C TYR A 101 6.05 -10.21 -14.12
N VAL A 102 5.04 -10.63 -13.36
CA VAL A 102 4.91 -12.03 -12.92
C VAL A 102 4.83 -12.97 -14.13
N VAL A 103 3.97 -12.65 -15.11
CA VAL A 103 3.83 -13.46 -16.33
C VAL A 103 5.15 -13.54 -17.09
N HIS A 104 5.80 -12.40 -17.35
CA HIS A 104 7.08 -12.36 -18.06
C HIS A 104 8.22 -13.08 -17.30
N SER A 105 8.20 -13.02 -15.98
CA SER A 105 9.16 -13.76 -15.15
C SER A 105 8.96 -15.27 -15.25
N VAL A 106 7.71 -15.74 -15.23
CA VAL A 106 7.39 -17.17 -15.33
C VAL A 106 7.75 -17.75 -16.70
N ILE A 107 7.50 -17.01 -17.79
CA ILE A 107 7.85 -17.44 -19.15
C ILE A 107 9.35 -17.24 -19.49
N GLY A 108 10.13 -16.66 -18.56
CA GLY A 108 11.57 -16.51 -18.70
C GLY A 108 12.02 -15.32 -19.58
N THR A 109 11.15 -14.37 -19.88
CA THR A 109 11.48 -13.21 -20.73
C THR A 109 12.69 -12.43 -20.23
N PHE A 110 12.85 -12.30 -18.92
CA PHE A 110 13.96 -11.55 -18.31
C PHE A 110 15.27 -12.36 -18.16
N THR A 111 15.26 -13.64 -18.55
CA THR A 111 16.43 -14.50 -18.43
C THR A 111 17.52 -14.03 -19.39
N GLY A 112 18.69 -13.65 -18.84
CA GLY A 112 19.82 -13.14 -19.62
C GLY A 112 19.70 -11.68 -20.08
N MET A 113 18.63 -10.97 -19.70
CA MET A 113 18.56 -9.53 -19.93
C MET A 113 19.48 -8.76 -18.97
N SER A 114 20.10 -7.70 -19.48
CA SER A 114 20.85 -6.76 -18.64
C SER A 114 19.88 -5.93 -17.77
N LYS A 115 20.40 -5.32 -16.71
CA LYS A 115 19.62 -4.45 -15.80
C LYS A 115 18.98 -3.28 -16.56
N GLU A 116 19.71 -2.72 -17.51
CA GLU A 116 19.28 -1.60 -18.36
C GLU A 116 18.11 -2.03 -19.27
N ALA A 117 18.17 -3.24 -19.84
CA ALA A 117 17.10 -3.78 -20.68
C ALA A 117 15.82 -4.02 -19.90
N VAL A 118 15.91 -4.50 -18.65
CA VAL A 118 14.74 -4.68 -17.76
C VAL A 118 14.17 -3.32 -17.35
N SER A 119 15.02 -2.32 -17.07
CA SER A 119 14.58 -0.95 -16.79
C SER A 119 13.86 -0.34 -17.98
N LEU A 120 14.42 -0.48 -19.17
CA LEU A 120 13.81 0.01 -20.41
C LEU A 120 12.45 -0.63 -20.69
N PHE A 121 12.31 -1.94 -20.42
CA PHE A 121 11.02 -2.63 -20.51
C PHE A 121 9.97 -2.00 -19.60
N PHE A 122 10.35 -1.65 -18.35
CA PHE A 122 9.47 -0.97 -17.42
C PHE A 122 9.09 0.43 -17.91
N ASP A 123 10.07 1.22 -18.35
CA ASP A 123 9.84 2.58 -18.83
C ASP A 123 8.91 2.58 -20.05
N GLN A 124 9.10 1.67 -20.97
CA GLN A 124 8.23 1.51 -22.16
C GLN A 124 6.80 1.12 -21.76
N TYR A 125 6.64 0.27 -20.75
CA TYR A 125 5.32 -0.12 -20.26
C TYR A 125 4.60 1.03 -19.56
N VAL A 126 5.29 1.75 -18.67
CA VAL A 126 4.69 2.80 -17.84
C VAL A 126 4.47 4.10 -18.59
N GLN A 127 5.40 4.48 -19.47
CA GLN A 127 5.31 5.76 -20.21
C GLN A 127 4.30 5.72 -21.34
N LEU A 128 3.74 4.56 -21.68
CA LEU A 128 2.85 4.39 -22.81
C LEU A 128 3.46 4.93 -24.12
N SER A 129 4.77 5.13 -24.12
CA SER A 129 5.52 5.69 -25.25
C SER A 129 5.88 4.58 -26.21
N GLY A 130 5.35 4.64 -27.39
CA GLY A 130 5.69 3.72 -28.48
C GLY A 130 4.66 3.62 -29.59
N SER A 131 3.63 4.42 -29.54
CA SER A 131 2.70 4.48 -30.66
C SER A 131 2.39 5.93 -31.00
N ASP A 132 2.84 6.38 -32.14
CA ASP A 132 2.25 7.54 -32.79
C ASP A 132 0.72 7.33 -32.85
N PHE A 133 -0.02 7.93 -31.91
CA PHE A 133 -1.48 7.85 -31.75
C PHE A 133 -2.13 6.46 -31.50
N GLY A 134 -1.36 5.41 -31.18
CA GLY A 134 -1.92 4.09 -30.84
C GLY A 134 -2.10 3.93 -29.31
N ILE A 135 -3.31 3.56 -28.88
CA ILE A 135 -3.51 3.10 -27.49
C ILE A 135 -2.67 1.83 -27.29
N PRO A 136 -1.76 1.76 -26.30
CA PRO A 136 -0.96 0.56 -26.07
C PRO A 136 -1.86 -0.58 -25.59
N LEU A 137 -2.21 -1.46 -26.52
CA LEU A 137 -3.25 -2.46 -26.33
C LEU A 137 -2.94 -3.41 -25.17
N PHE A 138 -1.66 -3.80 -25.04
CA PHE A 138 -1.27 -4.78 -24.00
C PHE A 138 -1.41 -4.25 -22.57
N PRO A 139 -0.89 -3.06 -22.18
CA PRO A 139 -1.15 -2.46 -20.88
C PRO A 139 -2.65 -2.26 -20.58
N VAL A 140 -3.42 -1.86 -21.58
CA VAL A 140 -4.87 -1.66 -21.42
C VAL A 140 -5.58 -2.98 -21.15
N ILE A 141 -5.27 -4.05 -21.88
CA ILE A 141 -5.84 -5.38 -21.66
C ILE A 141 -5.48 -5.87 -20.24
N ALA A 142 -4.21 -5.73 -19.83
CA ALA A 142 -3.77 -6.13 -18.48
C ALA A 142 -4.52 -5.35 -17.40
N TYR A 143 -4.70 -4.04 -17.59
CA TYR A 143 -5.48 -3.19 -16.67
C TYR A 143 -6.94 -3.64 -16.55
N ILE A 144 -7.61 -3.86 -17.70
CA ILE A 144 -9.02 -4.29 -17.74
C ILE A 144 -9.17 -5.68 -17.09
N LEU A 145 -8.22 -6.60 -17.34
CA LEU A 145 -8.24 -7.92 -16.74
C LEU A 145 -8.14 -7.84 -15.20
N VAL A 146 -7.16 -7.10 -14.68
CA VAL A 146 -6.96 -6.94 -13.24
C VAL A 146 -8.14 -6.22 -12.60
N LEU A 147 -8.64 -5.15 -13.23
CA LEU A 147 -9.84 -4.47 -12.76
C LEU A 147 -11.05 -5.41 -12.72
N GLY A 148 -11.22 -6.24 -13.76
CA GLY A 148 -12.29 -7.26 -13.82
C GLY A 148 -12.20 -8.26 -12.67
N VAL A 149 -11.00 -8.75 -12.35
CA VAL A 149 -10.76 -9.65 -11.22
C VAL A 149 -11.11 -8.94 -9.89
N ASN A 150 -10.67 -7.70 -9.70
CA ASN A 150 -11.00 -6.91 -8.50
C ASN A 150 -12.52 -6.72 -8.35
N VAL A 151 -13.21 -6.34 -9.41
CA VAL A 151 -14.67 -6.18 -9.41
C VAL A 151 -15.36 -7.52 -9.11
N TRP A 152 -14.88 -8.63 -9.70
CA TRP A 152 -15.42 -9.96 -9.42
C TRP A 152 -15.26 -10.35 -7.94
N ILE A 153 -14.07 -10.14 -7.33
CA ILE A 153 -13.85 -10.39 -5.90
C ILE A 153 -14.80 -9.54 -5.05
N LEU A 154 -14.89 -8.24 -5.35
CA LEU A 154 -15.76 -7.31 -4.62
C LEU A 154 -17.24 -7.66 -4.75
N SER A 155 -17.67 -8.16 -5.91
CA SER A 155 -19.06 -8.57 -6.15
C SER A 155 -19.52 -9.73 -5.25
N THR A 156 -18.59 -10.53 -4.74
CA THR A 156 -18.86 -11.61 -3.79
C THR A 156 -19.02 -11.12 -2.33
N GLY A 157 -18.89 -9.81 -2.12
CA GLY A 157 -19.04 -9.16 -0.81
C GLY A 157 -17.87 -9.43 0.13
N LEU A 158 -18.08 -9.12 1.43
CA LEU A 158 -17.04 -9.26 2.45
C LEU A 158 -16.49 -10.69 2.58
N GLY A 159 -17.32 -11.71 2.36
CA GLY A 159 -16.89 -13.11 2.41
C GLY A 159 -15.89 -13.50 1.32
N GLY A 160 -16.01 -12.88 0.13
CA GLY A 160 -15.04 -13.06 -0.95
C GLY A 160 -13.70 -12.39 -0.64
N ILE A 161 -13.75 -11.17 -0.15
CA ILE A 161 -12.56 -10.42 0.28
C ILE A 161 -11.82 -11.20 1.39
N GLU A 162 -12.56 -11.74 2.36
CA GLU A 162 -11.99 -12.55 3.44
C GLU A 162 -11.28 -13.80 2.93
N LYS A 163 -11.88 -14.52 1.97
CA LYS A 163 -11.26 -15.73 1.39
C LYS A 163 -9.95 -15.39 0.67
N VAL A 164 -9.93 -14.33 -0.12
CA VAL A 164 -8.73 -13.87 -0.82
C VAL A 164 -7.65 -13.44 0.19
N ALA A 165 -8.02 -12.69 1.22
CA ALA A 165 -7.09 -12.26 2.26
C ALA A 165 -6.48 -13.43 3.04
N LYS A 166 -7.27 -14.46 3.36
CA LYS A 166 -6.79 -15.67 4.07
C LYS A 166 -5.70 -16.42 3.32
N VAL A 167 -5.71 -16.38 1.99
CA VAL A 167 -4.68 -17.00 1.15
C VAL A 167 -3.57 -15.99 0.82
N GLY A 168 -3.96 -14.79 0.45
CA GLY A 168 -3.02 -13.76 -0.01
C GLY A 168 -2.05 -13.30 1.07
N MET A 169 -2.51 -13.12 2.31
CA MET A 169 -1.67 -12.65 3.41
C MET A 169 -0.51 -13.61 3.75
N PRO A 170 -0.74 -14.92 3.98
CA PRO A 170 0.35 -15.86 4.20
C PRO A 170 1.32 -15.95 3.01
N LEU A 171 0.78 -15.91 1.78
CA LEU A 171 1.59 -15.94 0.57
C LEU A 171 2.49 -14.70 0.44
N LEU A 172 1.96 -13.54 0.77
CA LEU A 172 2.70 -12.28 0.77
C LEU A 172 3.84 -12.28 1.80
N ILE A 173 3.59 -12.80 3.02
CA ILE A 173 4.63 -12.97 4.05
C ILE A 173 5.71 -13.96 3.56
N LEU A 174 5.30 -15.07 2.96
CA LEU A 174 6.22 -16.06 2.40
C LEU A 174 7.13 -15.42 1.34
N PHE A 175 6.57 -14.68 0.40
CA PHE A 175 7.37 -13.97 -0.61
C PHE A 175 8.27 -12.90 0.00
N GLY A 176 7.80 -12.18 1.02
CA GLY A 176 8.63 -11.25 1.77
C GLY A 176 9.85 -11.92 2.40
N ILE A 177 9.68 -13.08 3.02
CA ILE A 177 10.77 -13.88 3.58
C ILE A 177 11.74 -14.35 2.48
N ILE A 178 11.22 -14.86 1.36
CA ILE A 178 12.05 -15.30 0.23
C ILE A 178 12.88 -14.14 -0.31
N LEU A 179 12.29 -12.95 -0.47
CA LEU A 179 13.00 -11.76 -0.92
C LEU A 179 14.07 -11.31 0.08
N ALA A 180 13.77 -11.33 1.38
CA ALA A 180 14.74 -11.00 2.42
C ALA A 180 15.95 -11.97 2.42
N VAL A 181 15.67 -13.27 2.38
CA VAL A 181 16.73 -14.29 2.30
C VAL A 181 17.54 -14.14 1.01
N ARG A 182 16.87 -13.89 -0.12
CA ARG A 182 17.56 -13.66 -1.39
C ARG A 182 18.43 -12.40 -1.33
N GLY A 183 17.92 -11.30 -0.76
CA GLY A 183 18.71 -10.09 -0.56
C GLY A 183 19.98 -10.34 0.25
N TRP A 184 19.90 -11.09 1.34
CA TRP A 184 21.06 -11.41 2.18
C TRP A 184 22.08 -12.31 1.48
N THR A 185 21.63 -13.21 0.62
CA THR A 185 22.48 -14.17 -0.09
C THR A 185 23.08 -13.63 -1.38
N MET A 186 22.72 -12.44 -1.82
CA MET A 186 23.24 -11.86 -3.06
C MET A 186 24.69 -11.37 -2.96
N GLY A 187 25.17 -11.07 -1.74
CA GLY A 187 26.56 -10.64 -1.53
C GLY A 187 26.91 -9.42 -2.39
N SER A 188 27.98 -9.53 -3.19
CA SER A 188 28.46 -8.49 -4.12
C SER A 188 27.80 -8.53 -5.50
N SER A 189 26.72 -9.30 -5.70
CA SER A 189 26.02 -9.36 -7.00
C SER A 189 25.40 -8.03 -7.43
N PHE A 190 25.37 -7.03 -6.55
CA PHE A 190 24.95 -5.65 -6.84
C PHE A 190 26.09 -4.75 -7.34
N ALA A 191 27.33 -5.22 -7.26
CA ALA A 191 28.47 -4.45 -7.72
C ALA A 191 28.28 -4.05 -9.19
N SER A 192 28.58 -2.80 -9.49
CA SER A 192 28.51 -2.21 -10.83
C SER A 192 29.80 -1.41 -11.09
N GLU A 193 29.99 -0.95 -12.30
CA GLU A 193 31.15 -0.08 -12.63
C GLU A 193 31.15 1.20 -11.77
N GLU A 194 29.97 1.73 -11.46
CA GLU A 194 29.81 2.93 -10.62
C GLU A 194 30.02 2.65 -9.12
N PHE A 195 29.68 1.43 -8.67
CA PHE A 195 29.80 0.97 -7.28
C PHE A 195 30.44 -0.42 -7.21
N PRO A 196 31.76 -0.52 -7.47
CA PRO A 196 32.43 -1.83 -7.58
C PRO A 196 32.50 -2.61 -6.27
N ASP A 197 32.45 -1.92 -5.13
CA ASP A 197 32.51 -2.52 -3.80
C ASP A 197 31.12 -2.76 -3.17
N ALA A 198 30.01 -2.48 -3.89
CA ALA A 198 28.67 -2.60 -3.36
C ALA A 198 28.35 -4.04 -2.91
N ASN A 199 27.85 -4.17 -1.68
CA ASN A 199 27.51 -5.45 -1.07
C ASN A 199 26.14 -5.37 -0.39
N ALA A 200 25.40 -6.47 -0.37
CA ALA A 200 24.12 -6.57 0.30
C ALA A 200 24.19 -6.22 1.80
N TRP A 201 25.32 -6.50 2.45
CA TRP A 201 25.56 -6.15 3.84
C TRP A 201 25.67 -4.65 4.10
N ASP A 202 26.11 -3.86 3.10
CA ASP A 202 26.15 -2.40 3.21
C ASP A 202 24.73 -1.83 3.28
N GLY A 203 23.78 -2.44 2.56
CA GLY A 203 22.35 -2.08 2.66
C GLY A 203 21.78 -2.37 4.05
N ILE A 204 22.16 -3.50 4.66
CA ILE A 204 21.76 -3.83 6.03
C ILE A 204 22.40 -2.85 7.01
N ASN A 205 23.69 -2.60 6.88
CA ASN A 205 24.42 -1.63 7.71
C ASN A 205 23.80 -0.24 7.62
N PHE A 206 23.39 0.20 6.42
CA PHE A 206 22.71 1.48 6.22
C PHE A 206 21.41 1.57 7.02
N LEU A 207 20.63 0.50 7.07
CA LEU A 207 19.40 0.47 7.87
C LEU A 207 19.67 0.44 9.39
N TRP A 208 20.77 -0.16 9.82
CA TRP A 208 21.15 -0.26 11.23
C TRP A 208 22.12 0.83 11.72
N THR A 209 22.61 1.67 10.80
CA THR A 209 23.45 2.84 11.12
C THR A 209 22.66 4.12 10.89
N PRO A 210 21.86 4.57 11.86
CA PRO A 210 20.93 5.68 11.65
C PRO A 210 21.68 7.00 11.47
N GLN A 211 21.31 7.74 10.44
CA GLN A 211 21.79 9.10 10.20
C GLN A 211 20.92 10.10 10.97
N TYR A 212 21.23 10.31 12.26
CA TYR A 212 20.43 11.17 13.15
C TYR A 212 20.30 12.62 12.68
N SER A 213 21.21 13.12 11.86
CA SER A 213 21.11 14.45 11.26
C SER A 213 19.86 14.63 10.41
N SER A 214 19.34 13.56 9.81
CA SER A 214 18.11 13.58 9.01
C SER A 214 16.88 13.93 9.86
N LEU A 215 16.89 13.68 11.15
CA LEU A 215 15.78 13.99 12.05
C LEU A 215 15.56 15.50 12.26
N ALA A 216 16.54 16.32 11.92
CA ALA A 216 16.41 17.78 11.94
C ALA A 216 15.63 18.32 10.73
N ASP A 217 15.46 17.51 9.66
CA ASP A 217 14.69 17.93 8.49
C ASP A 217 13.19 17.64 8.69
N PRO A 218 12.33 18.67 8.68
CA PRO A 218 10.88 18.50 8.79
C PRO A 218 10.28 17.63 7.67
N LYS A 219 10.95 17.54 6.50
CA LYS A 219 10.49 16.69 5.39
C LYS A 219 10.49 15.21 5.76
N VAL A 220 11.45 14.76 6.56
CA VAL A 220 11.54 13.38 7.03
C VAL A 220 10.32 13.02 7.91
N TRP A 221 9.92 13.95 8.78
CA TRP A 221 8.72 13.79 9.62
C TRP A 221 7.43 13.79 8.79
N LEU A 222 7.35 14.66 7.81
CA LEU A 222 6.22 14.71 6.89
C LEU A 222 6.12 13.43 6.04
N ALA A 223 7.26 12.91 5.56
CA ALA A 223 7.34 11.65 4.82
C ALA A 223 6.88 10.47 5.70
N ALA A 224 7.31 10.44 6.97
CA ALA A 224 6.91 9.40 7.93
C ALA A 224 5.40 9.46 8.24
N ALA A 225 4.86 10.63 8.51
CA ALA A 225 3.42 10.82 8.71
C ALA A 225 2.63 10.39 7.47
N GLY A 226 3.04 10.85 6.28
CA GLY A 226 2.43 10.44 5.01
C GLY A 226 2.52 8.94 4.75
N GLN A 227 3.60 8.29 5.17
CA GLN A 227 3.73 6.83 5.10
C GLN A 227 2.73 6.13 6.01
N ILE A 228 2.51 6.61 7.24
CA ILE A 228 1.52 6.06 8.17
C ILE A 228 0.11 6.19 7.62
N PHE A 229 -0.28 7.37 7.10
CA PHE A 229 -1.59 7.56 6.46
C PHE A 229 -1.82 6.58 5.32
N PHE A 230 -0.81 6.39 4.48
CA PHE A 230 -0.89 5.50 3.33
C PHE A 230 -0.95 4.03 3.75
N THR A 231 -0.06 3.60 4.65
CA THR A 231 0.04 2.20 5.11
C THR A 231 -1.22 1.74 5.85
N LEU A 232 -1.76 2.57 6.72
CA LEU A 232 -2.96 2.25 7.48
C LEU A 232 -4.26 2.52 6.72
N SER A 233 -4.19 3.17 5.55
CA SER A 233 -5.37 3.61 4.78
C SER A 233 -6.33 4.50 5.58
N VAL A 234 -5.82 5.26 6.54
CA VAL A 234 -6.61 6.20 7.34
C VAL A 234 -6.91 7.49 6.56
N GLY A 235 -8.01 8.15 6.85
CA GLY A 235 -8.47 9.36 6.15
C GLY A 235 -9.17 9.10 4.82
N MET A 236 -9.22 7.86 4.35
CA MET A 236 -9.81 7.49 3.05
C MET A 236 -11.28 7.04 3.16
N GLY A 237 -11.77 6.76 4.37
CA GLY A 237 -13.14 6.28 4.60
C GLY A 237 -13.32 4.77 4.39
N SER A 238 -12.33 4.05 3.89
CA SER A 238 -12.38 2.59 3.71
C SER A 238 -12.54 1.87 5.05
N ILE A 239 -11.77 2.27 6.06
CA ILE A 239 -11.85 1.70 7.42
C ILE A 239 -13.24 1.91 8.01
N GLN A 240 -13.82 3.10 7.86
CA GLN A 240 -15.17 3.40 8.33
C GLN A 240 -16.21 2.48 7.67
N CYS A 241 -16.09 2.25 6.35
CA CYS A 241 -16.95 1.31 5.65
C CYS A 241 -16.82 -0.11 6.21
N TYR A 242 -15.61 -0.64 6.37
CA TYR A 242 -15.41 -1.99 6.93
C TYR A 242 -15.91 -2.10 8.37
N ALA A 243 -15.61 -1.11 9.20
CA ALA A 243 -16.04 -1.07 10.60
C ALA A 243 -17.56 -0.96 10.76
N SER A 244 -18.27 -0.46 9.75
CA SER A 244 -19.74 -0.38 9.77
C SER A 244 -20.44 -1.76 9.72
N TYR A 245 -19.74 -2.81 9.32
CA TYR A 245 -20.24 -4.19 9.29
C TYR A 245 -19.89 -5.00 10.55
N LEU A 246 -19.22 -4.38 11.54
CA LEU A 246 -18.89 -5.06 12.80
C LEU A 246 -20.13 -5.33 13.62
N LYS A 247 -20.13 -6.51 14.26
CA LYS A 247 -21.18 -6.89 15.20
C LYS A 247 -21.07 -6.08 16.51
N GLU A 248 -22.19 -5.95 17.22
CA GLU A 248 -22.24 -5.15 18.45
C GLU A 248 -21.33 -5.66 19.58
N ASN A 249 -21.05 -6.95 19.62
CA ASN A 249 -20.22 -7.59 20.64
C ASN A 249 -18.74 -7.65 20.30
N GLU A 250 -18.30 -7.12 19.14
CA GLU A 250 -16.90 -7.11 18.77
C GLU A 250 -16.16 -5.94 19.45
N ASP A 251 -14.93 -6.20 19.91
CA ASP A 251 -14.08 -5.19 20.55
C ASP A 251 -13.41 -4.32 19.49
N ILE A 252 -13.80 -3.03 19.46
CA ILE A 252 -13.24 -2.06 18.52
C ILE A 252 -11.77 -1.79 18.82
N ALA A 253 -11.41 -1.68 20.10
CA ALA A 253 -10.05 -1.32 20.49
C ALA A 253 -9.09 -2.42 20.06
N LEU A 254 -9.41 -3.68 20.36
CA LEU A 254 -8.62 -4.82 19.95
C LEU A 254 -8.55 -4.94 18.42
N ASN A 255 -9.68 -4.81 17.73
CA ASN A 255 -9.74 -4.92 16.28
C ASN A 255 -8.96 -3.80 15.57
N SER A 256 -9.01 -2.57 16.07
CA SER A 256 -8.27 -1.45 15.48
C SER A 256 -6.76 -1.60 15.63
N VAL A 257 -6.28 -2.01 16.81
CA VAL A 257 -4.83 -2.21 17.05
C VAL A 257 -4.30 -3.45 16.33
N THR A 258 -5.06 -4.54 16.29
CA THR A 258 -4.61 -5.78 15.62
C THR A 258 -4.69 -5.70 14.09
N ALA A 259 -5.51 -4.79 13.55
CA ALA A 259 -5.60 -4.57 12.10
C ALA A 259 -4.56 -3.56 11.59
N GLY A 260 -4.10 -2.63 12.41
CA GLY A 260 -3.05 -1.65 12.11
C GLY A 260 -1.68 -2.15 12.50
#